data_0f2641b82fe81a3d742b82cf6aa2078a
#
_entry.id   0f2641b82fe81a3d742b82cf6aa2078a
#
_cell.length_a   1.000
_cell.length_b   1.000
_cell.length_c   1.000
_cell.angle_alpha   90.00
_cell.angle_beta   90.00
_cell.angle_gamma   90.00
#
_symmetry.space_group_name_H-M   'P 1'
#
loop_
_entity.id
_entity.type
_entity.pdbx_description
1 polymer ?
#
loop_
_entity_poly.entity_id
_entity_poly.type
_entity_poly.pdbx_seq_one_letter_code
_entity_poly.pdbx_strand_id
1 'polypeptide(L)'
;PLWSVSSPSRGLGKNPHLGQLSIAIEPHQEWTASPHENGSRLDRFLRSHLPTLSRRAILALVTAGQVSLNHRPCKKSSLVHTGDQVHAHVQLQLRPNPSLPIRVVYESQSVLGLDKPPDIPSIAVSFTDTHTVANFLLAHYPETAWASAARLEAGVVHRLDTPTSGLLLAARTAAAYTALRAQFSHMHVKKDYLAVACGTLHLNGRMRFFLAPEGKRGQRMRLLSSEQAQKGQEAQATYTCLETNAHTTLLRIRIHTGVR
;
A
#
# COMPACT_ATOMS: atom_id res chain seq x y z
N PRO A 1 -11.50 -32.11 9.72
CA PRO A 1 -11.59 -32.79 8.45
C PRO A 1 -10.74 -32.07 7.42
N LEU A 2 -9.81 -32.84 6.88
CA LEU A 2 -8.78 -32.50 5.93
C LEU A 2 -9.39 -32.10 4.58
N TRP A 3 -8.96 -30.96 4.05
CA TRP A 3 -9.14 -30.61 2.65
C TRP A 3 -7.84 -30.88 1.92
N SER A 4 -7.80 -31.93 1.12
CA SER A 4 -6.75 -32.18 0.14
C SER A 4 -7.14 -31.49 -1.16
N VAL A 5 -6.34 -30.55 -1.64
CA VAL A 5 -6.49 -29.95 -2.98
C VAL A 5 -5.35 -30.44 -3.84
N SER A 6 -5.69 -31.25 -4.84
CA SER A 6 -4.81 -31.69 -5.91
C SER A 6 -4.53 -30.53 -6.88
N SER A 7 -3.27 -30.27 -7.17
CA SER A 7 -2.80 -29.27 -8.14
C SER A 7 -3.01 -29.75 -9.58
N PRO A 8 -3.59 -28.96 -10.49
CA PRO A 8 -3.41 -29.15 -11.93
C PRO A 8 -2.31 -28.21 -12.44
N SER A 9 -1.25 -28.82 -12.96
CA SER A 9 -0.28 -28.18 -13.84
C SER A 9 -0.97 -27.73 -15.13
N ARG A 10 -1.01 -26.42 -15.42
CA ARG A 10 -1.42 -25.90 -16.73
C ARG A 10 -0.39 -24.92 -17.27
N GLY A 11 -0.03 -25.19 -18.53
CA GLY A 11 0.93 -24.46 -19.35
C GLY A 11 0.54 -23.00 -19.59
N LEU A 12 1.57 -22.19 -19.76
CA LEU A 12 1.54 -20.77 -20.11
C LEU A 12 0.92 -20.56 -21.49
N GLY A 13 -0.37 -20.19 -21.52
CA GLY A 13 -1.04 -19.67 -22.71
C GLY A 13 -0.76 -18.17 -22.84
N LYS A 14 -0.11 -17.77 -23.92
CA LYS A 14 0.08 -16.38 -24.34
C LYS A 14 -1.27 -15.74 -24.65
N ASN A 15 -1.64 -14.70 -23.92
CA ASN A 15 -2.87 -13.93 -24.13
C ASN A 15 -2.55 -12.71 -25.03
N PRO A 16 -3.17 -12.56 -26.25
CA PRO A 16 -2.80 -11.53 -27.23
C PRO A 16 -3.66 -10.24 -27.19
N HIS A 17 -4.26 -9.86 -26.07
CA HIS A 17 -5.06 -8.63 -25.97
C HIS A 17 -4.54 -7.70 -24.85
N LEU A 18 -3.32 -7.14 -25.04
CA LEU A 18 -2.85 -5.99 -24.31
C LEU A 18 -2.91 -4.77 -25.25
N GLY A 19 -4.13 -4.23 -25.39
CA GLY A 19 -4.31 -2.90 -25.96
C GLY A 19 -3.71 -1.85 -25.04
N GLN A 20 -2.70 -1.16 -25.53
CA GLN A 20 -1.97 -0.06 -24.93
C GLN A 20 -2.92 1.11 -24.63
N LEU A 21 -3.13 1.43 -23.35
CA LEU A 21 -3.38 2.78 -22.86
C LEU A 21 -2.45 2.98 -21.65
N SER A 22 -1.18 3.10 -21.96
CA SER A 22 -0.15 3.51 -21.02
C SER A 22 0.18 4.97 -21.33
N ILE A 23 -0.16 5.87 -20.42
CA ILE A 23 0.64 7.08 -20.27
C ILE A 23 1.94 6.58 -19.61
N ALA A 24 2.75 5.92 -20.42
CA ALA A 24 4.09 5.54 -20.03
C ALA A 24 4.89 6.84 -19.98
N ILE A 25 5.20 7.33 -18.78
CA ILE A 25 6.30 8.25 -18.64
C ILE A 25 7.52 7.46 -19.11
N GLU A 26 8.15 7.92 -20.18
CA GLU A 26 9.42 7.37 -20.67
C GLU A 26 10.37 7.26 -19.46
N PRO A 27 11.08 6.15 -19.29
CA PRO A 27 11.96 5.94 -18.14
C PRO A 27 13.08 6.99 -18.06
N HIS A 28 13.45 7.58 -19.19
CA HIS A 28 14.40 8.68 -19.28
C HIS A 28 13.64 9.95 -19.62
N GLN A 29 13.73 10.93 -18.74
CA GLN A 29 13.15 12.25 -18.93
C GLN A 29 14.28 13.28 -18.98
N GLU A 30 14.19 14.20 -19.90
CA GLU A 30 15.13 15.29 -20.06
C GLU A 30 14.39 16.61 -20.25
N TRP A 31 14.82 17.63 -19.55
CA TRP A 31 14.28 18.98 -19.68
C TRP A 31 15.39 20.00 -19.70
N THR A 32 15.23 21.03 -20.52
CA THR A 32 16.03 22.25 -20.47
C THR A 32 15.25 23.31 -19.70
N ALA A 33 15.86 23.87 -18.67
CA ALA A 33 15.20 24.83 -17.79
C ALA A 33 14.93 26.15 -18.56
N SER A 34 13.70 26.60 -18.50
CA SER A 34 13.21 27.82 -19.11
C SER A 34 13.54 29.07 -18.26
N PRO A 35 13.45 30.29 -18.82
CA PRO A 35 13.65 31.53 -18.07
C PRO A 35 12.72 31.66 -16.82
N HIS A 36 11.50 31.10 -16.87
CA HIS A 36 10.55 31.16 -15.77
C HIS A 36 10.94 30.28 -14.58
N GLU A 37 11.84 29.34 -14.80
CA GLU A 37 12.30 28.38 -13.80
C GLU A 37 13.64 28.76 -13.20
N ASN A 38 14.21 29.87 -13.67
CA ASN A 38 15.49 30.38 -13.21
C ASN A 38 15.49 30.61 -11.68
N GLY A 39 16.51 30.08 -10.99
CA GLY A 39 16.65 30.19 -9.55
C GLY A 39 15.68 29.27 -8.76
N SER A 40 14.89 28.43 -9.42
CA SER A 40 14.01 27.49 -8.75
C SER A 40 14.80 26.33 -8.13
N ARG A 41 14.28 25.80 -7.04
CA ARG A 41 14.87 24.59 -6.46
C ARG A 41 14.51 23.37 -7.32
N LEU A 42 15.44 22.44 -7.43
CA LEU A 42 15.29 21.23 -8.23
C LEU A 42 14.05 20.39 -7.80
N ASP A 43 13.74 20.29 -6.49
CA ASP A 43 12.56 19.57 -6.03
C ASP A 43 11.24 20.23 -6.48
N ARG A 44 11.23 21.54 -6.67
CA ARG A 44 10.08 22.29 -7.21
C ARG A 44 10.01 22.16 -8.74
N PHE A 45 11.14 22.27 -9.42
CA PHE A 45 11.24 22.06 -10.86
C PHE A 45 10.73 20.67 -11.26
N LEU A 46 11.23 19.62 -10.60
CA LEU A 46 10.78 18.25 -10.87
C LEU A 46 9.28 18.06 -10.61
N ARG A 47 8.72 18.75 -9.62
CA ARG A 47 7.29 18.66 -9.33
C ARG A 47 6.41 19.27 -10.42
N SER A 48 6.84 20.35 -11.10
CA SER A 48 6.12 20.93 -12.23
C SER A 48 6.17 20.03 -13.46
N HIS A 49 7.30 19.36 -13.69
CA HIS A 49 7.50 18.48 -14.84
C HIS A 49 6.97 17.04 -14.62
N LEU A 50 6.83 16.60 -13.37
CA LEU A 50 6.35 15.28 -12.98
C LEU A 50 5.12 15.39 -12.06
N PRO A 51 4.00 15.98 -12.52
CA PRO A 51 2.84 16.28 -11.68
C PRO A 51 2.16 15.03 -11.11
N THR A 52 2.34 13.88 -11.77
CA THR A 52 1.80 12.58 -11.32
C THR A 52 2.58 11.98 -10.15
N LEU A 53 3.78 12.49 -9.85
CA LEU A 53 4.59 12.01 -8.73
C LEU A 53 4.30 12.79 -7.44
N SER A 54 4.20 12.04 -6.35
CA SER A 54 4.17 12.66 -5.03
C SER A 54 5.51 13.34 -4.71
N ARG A 55 5.49 14.35 -3.84
CA ARG A 55 6.73 15.00 -3.36
C ARG A 55 7.73 13.97 -2.78
N ARG A 56 7.24 12.92 -2.13
CA ARG A 56 8.08 11.87 -1.55
C ARG A 56 8.76 11.04 -2.66
N ALA A 57 8.04 10.72 -3.73
CA ALA A 57 8.61 10.00 -4.88
C ALA A 57 9.71 10.84 -5.57
N ILE A 58 9.49 12.13 -5.77
CA ILE A 58 10.51 13.05 -6.33
C ILE A 58 11.77 13.09 -5.44
N LEU A 59 11.59 13.19 -4.11
CA LEU A 59 12.71 13.17 -3.19
C LEU A 59 13.46 11.84 -3.21
N ALA A 60 12.76 10.72 -3.37
CA ALA A 60 13.37 9.40 -3.50
C ALA A 60 14.23 9.30 -4.76
N LEU A 61 13.74 9.80 -5.92
CA LEU A 61 14.51 9.84 -7.17
C LEU A 61 15.84 10.61 -6.99
N VAL A 62 15.78 11.80 -6.39
CA VAL A 62 16.99 12.60 -6.14
C VAL A 62 17.95 11.91 -5.17
N THR A 63 17.43 11.33 -4.09
CA THR A 63 18.25 10.63 -3.08
C THR A 63 18.90 9.36 -3.64
N ALA A 64 18.19 8.66 -4.55
CA ALA A 64 18.70 7.47 -5.22
C ALA A 64 19.69 7.79 -6.36
N GLY A 65 20.04 9.06 -6.57
CA GLY A 65 20.94 9.48 -7.67
C GLY A 65 20.33 9.31 -9.07
N GLN A 66 18.99 9.15 -9.16
CA GLN A 66 18.28 8.98 -10.42
C GLN A 66 17.98 10.33 -11.13
N VAL A 67 18.47 11.44 -10.57
CA VAL A 67 18.37 12.78 -11.15
C VAL A 67 19.75 13.38 -11.23
N SER A 68 20.07 13.97 -12.37
CA SER A 68 21.28 14.78 -12.57
C SER A 68 20.94 16.17 -13.09
N LEU A 69 21.78 17.13 -12.76
CA LEU A 69 21.75 18.51 -13.25
C LEU A 69 23.04 18.77 -14.03
N ASN A 70 22.93 19.05 -15.31
CA ASN A 70 24.07 19.18 -16.23
C ASN A 70 25.02 17.97 -16.15
N HIS A 71 24.44 16.76 -16.16
CA HIS A 71 25.13 15.45 -16.04
C HIS A 71 25.90 15.26 -14.72
N ARG A 72 25.65 16.08 -13.68
CA ARG A 72 26.28 15.97 -12.36
C ARG A 72 25.28 15.55 -11.31
N PRO A 73 25.71 14.80 -10.27
CA PRO A 73 24.88 14.51 -9.11
C PRO A 73 24.37 15.80 -8.46
N CYS A 74 23.13 15.79 -8.04
CA CYS A 74 22.46 16.97 -7.50
C CYS A 74 21.74 16.67 -6.16
N LYS A 75 21.44 17.75 -5.43
CA LYS A 75 20.63 17.68 -4.20
C LYS A 75 19.24 18.25 -4.46
N LYS A 76 18.25 17.86 -3.66
CA LYS A 76 16.88 18.41 -3.76
C LYS A 76 16.81 19.94 -3.69
N SER A 77 17.80 20.55 -3.03
CA SER A 77 17.92 22.02 -2.87
C SER A 77 18.79 22.69 -3.92
N SER A 78 19.39 21.94 -4.86
CA SER A 78 20.14 22.52 -5.96
C SER A 78 19.28 23.54 -6.70
N LEU A 79 19.86 24.66 -7.07
CA LEU A 79 19.16 25.66 -7.88
C LEU A 79 19.31 25.30 -9.36
N VAL A 80 18.25 25.49 -10.09
CA VAL A 80 18.18 25.30 -11.55
C VAL A 80 18.22 26.67 -12.21
N HIS A 81 19.08 26.87 -13.17
CA HIS A 81 19.22 28.10 -13.90
C HIS A 81 18.75 27.95 -15.35
N THR A 82 18.42 29.05 -15.99
CA THR A 82 18.02 29.04 -17.42
C THR A 82 19.06 28.34 -18.25
N GLY A 83 18.65 27.40 -19.09
CA GLY A 83 19.51 26.61 -19.95
C GLY A 83 20.11 25.35 -19.28
N ASP A 84 19.94 25.16 -17.96
CA ASP A 84 20.37 23.93 -17.31
C ASP A 84 19.64 22.72 -17.87
N GLN A 85 20.36 21.62 -18.03
CA GLN A 85 19.80 20.31 -18.43
C GLN A 85 19.52 19.47 -17.19
N VAL A 86 18.27 19.09 -17.02
CA VAL A 86 17.84 18.19 -15.94
C VAL A 86 17.48 16.85 -16.54
N HIS A 87 18.21 15.80 -16.16
CA HIS A 87 17.92 14.43 -16.58
C HIS A 87 17.35 13.67 -15.38
N ALA A 88 16.29 12.90 -15.59
CA ALA A 88 15.73 12.04 -14.57
C ALA A 88 15.46 10.63 -15.12
N HIS A 89 15.96 9.63 -14.41
CA HIS A 89 15.57 8.23 -14.67
C HIS A 89 14.38 7.90 -13.78
N VAL A 90 13.17 7.99 -14.34
CA VAL A 90 11.92 7.85 -13.60
C VAL A 90 11.45 6.40 -13.63
N GLN A 91 11.92 5.59 -12.69
CA GLN A 91 11.41 4.24 -12.53
C GLN A 91 10.08 4.29 -11.76
N LEU A 92 8.96 4.25 -12.48
CA LEU A 92 7.60 4.32 -11.94
C LEU A 92 6.98 2.94 -11.69
N GLN A 93 7.75 1.89 -11.70
CA GLN A 93 7.28 0.54 -11.43
C GLN A 93 7.97 -0.03 -10.18
N LEU A 94 7.16 -0.62 -9.32
CA LEU A 94 7.69 -1.42 -8.22
C LEU A 94 8.48 -2.59 -8.81
N ARG A 95 9.58 -2.94 -8.14
CA ARG A 95 10.38 -4.12 -8.52
C ARG A 95 9.66 -5.38 -8.05
N PRO A 96 9.43 -6.37 -8.92
CA PRO A 96 8.95 -7.68 -8.50
C PRO A 96 9.89 -8.33 -7.50
N ASN A 97 9.34 -9.05 -6.51
CA ASN A 97 10.13 -9.84 -5.57
C ASN A 97 9.49 -11.22 -5.37
N PRO A 98 9.97 -12.28 -6.07
CA PRO A 98 9.40 -13.61 -5.98
C PRO A 98 9.78 -14.38 -4.70
N SER A 99 10.77 -13.89 -3.93
CA SER A 99 11.30 -14.62 -2.77
C SER A 99 10.54 -14.34 -1.46
N LEU A 100 9.49 -13.52 -1.49
CA LEU A 100 8.71 -13.22 -0.30
C LEU A 100 7.86 -14.42 0.13
N PRO A 101 7.86 -14.81 1.43
CA PRO A 101 7.18 -15.99 1.93
C PRO A 101 5.68 -15.75 2.12
N ILE A 102 4.98 -15.36 1.06
CA ILE A 102 3.53 -15.09 1.08
C ILE A 102 2.81 -16.26 0.42
N ARG A 103 1.86 -16.84 1.14
CA ARG A 103 1.05 -17.95 0.65
C ARG A 103 -0.24 -17.43 0.02
N VAL A 104 -0.56 -17.93 -1.19
CA VAL A 104 -1.86 -17.73 -1.80
C VAL A 104 -2.82 -18.78 -1.24
N VAL A 105 -3.89 -18.35 -0.59
CA VAL A 105 -4.90 -19.23 0.05
C VAL A 105 -6.19 -19.28 -0.74
N TYR A 106 -6.38 -18.33 -1.64
CA TYR A 106 -7.51 -18.32 -2.58
C TYR A 106 -7.08 -17.68 -3.89
N GLU A 107 -7.47 -18.29 -5.00
CA GLU A 107 -7.20 -17.78 -6.34
C GLU A 107 -8.41 -17.97 -7.24
N SER A 108 -8.76 -16.88 -7.95
CA SER A 108 -9.73 -16.88 -9.03
C SER A 108 -9.21 -16.06 -10.21
N GLN A 109 -9.97 -15.95 -11.27
CA GLN A 109 -9.62 -15.11 -12.44
C GLN A 109 -9.53 -13.61 -12.08
N SER A 110 -10.20 -13.15 -11.04
CA SER A 110 -10.33 -11.73 -10.71
C SER A 110 -9.86 -11.34 -9.31
N VAL A 111 -9.73 -12.29 -8.38
CA VAL A 111 -9.43 -12.03 -6.96
C VAL A 111 -8.43 -13.03 -6.42
N LEU A 112 -7.51 -12.54 -5.60
CA LEU A 112 -6.55 -13.33 -4.81
C LEU A 112 -6.82 -13.11 -3.33
N GLY A 113 -6.72 -14.19 -2.56
CA GLY A 113 -6.63 -14.18 -1.11
C GLY A 113 -5.22 -14.62 -0.68
N LEU A 114 -4.54 -13.78 0.08
CA LEU A 114 -3.16 -13.97 0.48
C LEU A 114 -3.09 -14.13 2.01
N ASP A 115 -2.31 -15.08 2.48
CA ASP A 115 -1.92 -15.19 3.88
C ASP A 115 -0.66 -14.35 4.09
N LYS A 116 -0.87 -13.09 4.52
CA LYS A 116 0.23 -12.14 4.76
C LYS A 116 0.93 -12.51 6.07
N PRO A 117 2.22 -12.84 6.07
CA PRO A 117 2.97 -13.01 7.31
C PRO A 117 3.16 -11.67 8.04
N PRO A 118 3.53 -11.69 9.33
CA PRO A 118 3.95 -10.47 10.02
C PRO A 118 5.19 -9.86 9.36
N ASP A 119 5.47 -8.59 9.66
CA ASP A 119 6.65 -7.82 9.25
C ASP A 119 6.80 -7.53 7.75
N ILE A 120 5.80 -7.91 6.94
CA ILE A 120 5.71 -7.52 5.53
C ILE A 120 4.62 -6.45 5.37
N PRO A 121 4.95 -5.23 4.88
CA PRO A 121 3.95 -4.21 4.57
C PRO A 121 3.00 -4.66 3.45
N SER A 122 1.72 -4.30 3.56
CA SER A 122 0.71 -4.65 2.54
C SER A 122 0.98 -3.96 1.19
N ILE A 123 1.40 -2.70 1.23
CA ILE A 123 1.66 -1.88 0.03
C ILE A 123 2.99 -1.15 0.16
N ALA A 124 3.55 -0.78 -0.96
CA ALA A 124 4.74 0.06 -1.00
C ALA A 124 4.38 1.53 -0.68
N VAL A 125 5.35 2.27 -0.17
CA VAL A 125 5.28 3.72 0.05
C VAL A 125 6.24 4.47 -0.88
N SER A 126 7.14 3.73 -1.54
CA SER A 126 8.09 4.22 -2.55
C SER A 126 8.26 3.16 -3.63
N PHE A 127 8.60 3.59 -4.86
CA PHE A 127 8.97 2.68 -5.94
C PHE A 127 10.29 1.93 -5.69
N THR A 128 11.08 2.37 -4.72
CA THR A 128 12.30 1.69 -4.28
C THR A 128 12.05 0.56 -3.27
N ASP A 129 10.81 0.43 -2.78
CA ASP A 129 10.48 -0.64 -1.84
C ASP A 129 10.47 -1.98 -2.58
N THR A 130 11.08 -2.98 -1.97
CA THR A 130 11.22 -4.34 -2.54
C THR A 130 10.65 -5.43 -1.66
N HIS A 131 10.15 -5.10 -0.48
CA HIS A 131 9.74 -6.06 0.55
C HIS A 131 8.30 -5.80 1.00
N THR A 132 7.36 -5.82 0.05
CA THR A 132 5.92 -5.61 0.32
C THR A 132 5.08 -6.67 -0.40
N VAL A 133 3.83 -6.84 0.01
CA VAL A 133 2.89 -7.72 -0.71
C VAL A 133 2.71 -7.27 -2.16
N ALA A 134 2.75 -5.97 -2.43
CA ALA A 134 2.68 -5.45 -3.79
C ALA A 134 3.85 -5.95 -4.66
N ASN A 135 5.08 -6.07 -4.11
CA ASN A 135 6.23 -6.61 -4.83
C ASN A 135 6.07 -8.11 -5.13
N PHE A 136 5.49 -8.88 -4.19
CA PHE A 136 5.14 -10.29 -4.39
C PHE A 136 4.12 -10.45 -5.52
N LEU A 137 3.05 -9.65 -5.49
CA LEU A 137 1.99 -9.69 -6.51
C LEU A 137 2.56 -9.43 -7.90
N LEU A 138 3.41 -8.42 -8.06
CA LEU A 138 4.03 -8.12 -9.35
C LEU A 138 4.93 -9.25 -9.88
N ALA A 139 5.52 -10.05 -8.98
CA ALA A 139 6.36 -11.17 -9.38
C ALA A 139 5.55 -12.39 -9.84
N HIS A 140 4.44 -12.69 -9.17
CA HIS A 140 3.66 -13.90 -9.40
C HIS A 140 2.37 -13.65 -10.21
N TYR A 141 1.85 -12.41 -10.18
CA TYR A 141 0.59 -11.96 -10.79
C TYR A 141 0.79 -10.59 -11.45
N PRO A 142 1.61 -10.47 -12.51
CA PRO A 142 2.00 -9.18 -13.10
C PRO A 142 0.81 -8.36 -13.60
N GLU A 143 -0.33 -8.99 -13.93
CA GLU A 143 -1.56 -8.32 -14.30
C GLU A 143 -2.12 -7.41 -13.20
N THR A 144 -1.78 -7.67 -11.92
CA THR A 144 -2.21 -6.85 -10.78
C THR A 144 -1.66 -5.41 -10.83
N ALA A 145 -0.59 -5.18 -11.58
CA ALA A 145 -0.05 -3.85 -11.85
C ALA A 145 -1.08 -2.89 -12.44
N TRP A 146 -2.06 -3.42 -13.16
CA TRP A 146 -3.09 -2.67 -13.88
C TRP A 146 -4.45 -2.67 -13.18
N ALA A 147 -4.60 -3.42 -12.10
CA ALA A 147 -5.85 -3.51 -11.36
C ALA A 147 -6.18 -2.21 -10.60
N SER A 148 -5.16 -1.44 -10.19
CA SER A 148 -5.31 -0.17 -9.48
C SER A 148 -4.60 0.96 -10.20
N ALA A 149 -5.20 2.16 -10.22
CA ALA A 149 -4.53 3.38 -10.67
C ALA A 149 -3.36 3.78 -9.74
N ALA A 150 -3.40 3.34 -8.47
CA ALA A 150 -2.32 3.55 -7.51
C ALA A 150 -1.23 2.49 -7.68
N ARG A 151 -0.22 2.79 -8.49
CA ARG A 151 0.84 1.85 -8.90
C ARG A 151 1.66 1.23 -7.75
N LEU A 152 1.60 1.81 -6.56
CA LEU A 152 2.27 1.28 -5.36
C LEU A 152 1.44 0.20 -4.63
N GLU A 153 0.19 -0.03 -5.05
CA GLU A 153 -0.73 -0.97 -4.43
C GLU A 153 -0.75 -2.34 -5.12
N ALA A 154 -0.45 -2.41 -6.44
CA ALA A 154 -0.48 -3.63 -7.23
C ALA A 154 -1.75 -4.47 -7.01
N GLY A 155 -2.92 -3.83 -7.07
CA GLY A 155 -4.21 -4.49 -6.89
C GLY A 155 -4.62 -4.79 -5.44
N VAL A 156 -3.82 -4.49 -4.43
CA VAL A 156 -4.19 -4.64 -3.01
C VAL A 156 -5.37 -3.74 -2.68
N VAL A 157 -6.48 -4.31 -2.21
CA VAL A 157 -7.74 -3.57 -2.01
C VAL A 157 -7.94 -3.05 -0.58
N HIS A 158 -7.23 -3.58 0.39
CA HIS A 158 -7.20 -3.11 1.78
C HIS A 158 -5.81 -3.37 2.38
N ARG A 159 -5.59 -2.95 3.59
CA ARG A 159 -4.28 -3.15 4.23
C ARG A 159 -4.42 -3.78 5.60
N LEU A 160 -3.42 -4.57 5.97
CA LEU A 160 -3.07 -4.94 7.33
C LEU A 160 -1.81 -4.16 7.72
N ASP A 161 -1.65 -3.87 8.99
CA ASP A 161 -0.42 -3.24 9.47
C ASP A 161 0.77 -4.19 9.32
N THR A 162 1.96 -3.64 9.26
CA THR A 162 3.19 -4.43 9.02
C THR A 162 3.31 -5.62 9.97
N PRO A 163 3.17 -5.47 11.31
CA PRO A 163 3.29 -6.60 12.23
C PRO A 163 2.06 -7.51 12.25
N THR A 164 0.95 -7.13 11.61
CA THR A 164 -0.29 -7.93 11.59
C THR A 164 -0.22 -8.97 10.49
N SER A 165 -0.41 -10.24 10.85
CA SER A 165 -0.58 -11.35 9.91
C SER A 165 -2.04 -11.60 9.58
N GLY A 166 -2.31 -12.31 8.48
CA GLY A 166 -3.64 -12.80 8.14
C GLY A 166 -4.07 -12.52 6.70
N LEU A 167 -5.37 -12.70 6.45
CA LEU A 167 -5.96 -12.65 5.12
C LEU A 167 -5.91 -11.23 4.53
N LEU A 168 -5.28 -11.10 3.38
CA LEU A 168 -5.23 -9.89 2.57
C LEU A 168 -5.80 -10.18 1.19
N LEU A 169 -6.68 -9.32 0.70
CA LEU A 169 -7.28 -9.45 -0.61
C LEU A 169 -6.58 -8.55 -1.64
N ALA A 170 -6.40 -9.09 -2.85
CA ALA A 170 -5.93 -8.34 -3.99
C ALA A 170 -6.80 -8.64 -5.21
N ALA A 171 -7.00 -7.64 -6.07
CA ALA A 171 -7.70 -7.76 -7.34
C ALA A 171 -6.69 -7.98 -8.47
N ARG A 172 -7.07 -8.84 -9.43
CA ARG A 172 -6.32 -9.07 -10.67
C ARG A 172 -6.79 -8.15 -11.81
N THR A 173 -7.97 -7.56 -11.67
CA THR A 173 -8.57 -6.68 -12.68
C THR A 173 -9.08 -5.38 -12.08
N ALA A 174 -9.15 -4.31 -12.88
CA ALA A 174 -9.67 -3.02 -12.45
C ALA A 174 -11.14 -3.08 -11.99
N ALA A 175 -11.96 -3.89 -12.65
CA ALA A 175 -13.36 -4.09 -12.26
C ALA A 175 -13.48 -4.73 -10.87
N ALA A 176 -12.70 -5.79 -10.60
CA ALA A 176 -12.67 -6.45 -9.30
C ALA A 176 -12.11 -5.51 -8.21
N TYR A 177 -11.07 -4.71 -8.52
CA TYR A 177 -10.52 -3.72 -7.61
C TYR A 177 -11.60 -2.71 -7.18
N THR A 178 -12.32 -2.12 -8.15
CA THR A 178 -13.38 -1.15 -7.88
C THR A 178 -14.51 -1.77 -7.05
N ALA A 179 -14.96 -2.98 -7.40
CA ALA A 179 -16.02 -3.66 -6.69
C ALA A 179 -15.62 -4.01 -5.24
N LEU A 180 -14.42 -4.56 -5.03
CA LEU A 180 -13.93 -4.88 -3.69
C LEU A 180 -13.72 -3.62 -2.84
N ARG A 181 -13.14 -2.56 -3.41
CA ARG A 181 -12.96 -1.27 -2.71
C ARG A 181 -14.30 -0.68 -2.26
N ALA A 182 -15.35 -0.80 -3.09
CA ALA A 182 -16.70 -0.39 -2.71
C ALA A 182 -17.23 -1.21 -1.51
N GLN A 183 -17.04 -2.53 -1.49
CA GLN A 183 -17.43 -3.38 -0.34
C GLN A 183 -16.75 -2.96 0.96
N PHE A 184 -15.44 -2.64 0.90
CA PHE A 184 -14.70 -2.13 2.06
C PHE A 184 -15.17 -0.75 2.50
N SER A 185 -15.43 0.18 1.56
CA SER A 185 -15.86 1.55 1.87
C SER A 185 -17.27 1.61 2.46
N HIS A 186 -18.18 0.74 2.01
CA HIS A 186 -19.52 0.60 2.55
C HIS A 186 -19.62 -0.30 3.79
N MET A 187 -18.47 -0.74 4.33
CA MET A 187 -18.41 -1.61 5.51
C MET A 187 -19.16 -2.95 5.38
N HIS A 188 -19.33 -3.44 4.16
CA HIS A 188 -19.98 -4.74 3.92
C HIS A 188 -19.07 -5.92 4.22
N VAL A 189 -17.76 -5.70 4.36
CA VAL A 189 -16.77 -6.74 4.65
C VAL A 189 -16.71 -6.98 6.16
N LYS A 190 -16.95 -8.22 6.59
CA LYS A 190 -16.75 -8.65 7.97
C LYS A 190 -15.26 -8.85 8.22
N LYS A 191 -14.74 -8.17 9.25
CA LYS A 191 -13.31 -8.23 9.62
C LYS A 191 -13.18 -8.81 11.02
N ASP A 192 -12.74 -10.05 11.09
CA ASP A 192 -12.50 -10.77 12.33
C ASP A 192 -10.99 -10.94 12.54
N TYR A 193 -10.54 -10.67 13.76
CA TYR A 193 -9.15 -10.79 14.18
C TYR A 193 -9.05 -11.70 15.39
N LEU A 194 -7.93 -12.42 15.50
CA LEU A 194 -7.51 -13.03 16.75
C LEU A 194 -6.48 -12.11 17.41
N ALA A 195 -6.63 -11.87 18.69
CA ALA A 195 -5.72 -11.04 19.46
C ALA A 195 -5.52 -11.63 20.86
N VAL A 196 -4.30 -11.49 21.37
CA VAL A 196 -3.99 -11.80 22.76
C VAL A 196 -3.92 -10.47 23.51
N ALA A 197 -4.80 -10.33 24.50
CA ALA A 197 -4.82 -9.19 25.41
C ALA A 197 -4.11 -9.53 26.73
N CYS A 198 -3.40 -8.57 27.31
CA CYS A 198 -2.89 -8.68 28.66
C CYS A 198 -4.03 -8.55 29.66
N GLY A 199 -4.00 -9.37 30.71
CA GLY A 199 -5.04 -9.43 31.73
C GLY A 199 -6.11 -10.47 31.44
N THR A 200 -6.99 -10.62 32.42
CA THR A 200 -8.02 -11.64 32.45
C THR A 200 -9.37 -11.04 32.13
N LEU A 201 -10.01 -11.47 31.05
CA LEU A 201 -11.34 -11.11 30.65
C LEU A 201 -12.21 -12.36 30.60
N HIS A 202 -13.38 -12.30 31.22
CA HIS A 202 -14.31 -13.43 31.28
C HIS A 202 -15.61 -13.22 30.51
N LEU A 203 -15.87 -11.97 30.07
CA LEU A 203 -17.12 -11.59 29.43
C LEU A 203 -16.85 -11.12 28.00
N ASN A 204 -17.78 -11.39 27.10
CA ASN A 204 -17.86 -10.78 25.81
C ASN A 204 -18.27 -9.32 25.94
N GLY A 205 -17.89 -8.49 24.99
CA GLY A 205 -18.22 -7.07 25.10
C GLY A 205 -18.17 -6.29 23.80
N ARG A 206 -18.49 -5.01 23.94
CA ARG A 206 -18.40 -4.02 22.87
C ARG A 206 -17.41 -2.93 23.28
N MET A 207 -16.65 -2.48 22.31
CA MET A 207 -15.71 -1.38 22.45
C MET A 207 -16.14 -0.24 21.53
N ARG A 208 -16.12 0.97 22.09
CA ARG A 208 -16.40 2.21 21.35
C ARG A 208 -15.35 3.23 21.74
N PHE A 209 -14.61 3.71 20.75
CA PHE A 209 -13.53 4.66 20.93
C PHE A 209 -13.66 5.81 19.96
N PHE A 210 -13.03 6.93 20.31
CA PHE A 210 -12.82 8.04 19.39
C PHE A 210 -11.31 8.19 19.16
N LEU A 211 -10.90 8.16 17.91
CA LEU A 211 -9.51 8.17 17.50
C LEU A 211 -9.23 9.38 16.62
N ALA A 212 -8.10 10.03 16.83
CA ALA A 212 -7.65 11.13 15.98
C ALA A 212 -6.20 10.86 15.48
N PRO A 213 -5.85 11.34 14.28
CA PRO A 213 -4.47 11.29 13.81
C PRO A 213 -3.55 12.09 14.72
N GLU A 214 -2.38 11.53 15.01
CA GLU A 214 -1.32 12.16 15.80
C GLU A 214 0.02 12.13 15.06
N GLY A 215 0.86 13.16 15.34
CA GLY A 215 2.20 13.30 14.75
C GLY A 215 2.19 14.07 13.42
N LYS A 216 3.40 14.41 12.92
CA LYS A 216 3.63 15.33 11.78
C LYS A 216 2.95 14.93 10.47
N ARG A 217 2.35 13.75 10.34
CA ARG A 217 1.66 13.25 9.12
C ARG A 217 0.51 12.30 9.46
N GLY A 218 -0.05 12.35 10.68
CA GLY A 218 -1.08 11.39 11.10
C GLY A 218 -0.58 9.94 11.12
N GLN A 219 0.69 9.72 11.44
CA GLN A 219 1.32 8.38 11.41
C GLN A 219 0.85 7.46 12.53
N ARG A 220 0.30 8.04 13.58
CA ARG A 220 -0.27 7.31 14.73
C ARG A 220 -1.70 7.74 14.94
N MET A 221 -2.49 6.87 15.52
CA MET A 221 -3.82 7.21 16.01
C MET A 221 -3.77 7.35 17.53
N ARG A 222 -4.33 8.43 18.05
CA ARG A 222 -4.45 8.70 19.48
C ARG A 222 -5.88 8.45 19.93
N LEU A 223 -6.03 7.75 21.04
CA LEU A 223 -7.31 7.64 21.73
C LEU A 223 -7.68 9.00 22.31
N LEU A 224 -8.91 9.46 22.06
CA LEU A 224 -9.45 10.69 22.60
C LEU A 224 -10.25 10.42 23.88
N SER A 225 -10.21 11.37 24.81
CA SER A 225 -11.13 11.37 25.95
C SER A 225 -12.57 11.62 25.49
N SER A 226 -13.55 11.30 26.35
CA SER A 226 -14.98 11.56 26.07
C SER A 226 -15.26 13.04 25.74
N GLU A 227 -14.55 13.97 26.37
CA GLU A 227 -14.67 15.41 26.13
C GLU A 227 -14.16 15.83 24.74
N GLN A 228 -13.24 15.07 24.18
CA GLN A 228 -12.63 15.32 22.86
C GLN A 228 -13.26 14.49 21.74
N ALA A 229 -14.25 13.67 22.05
CA ALA A 229 -14.88 12.72 21.13
C ALA A 229 -15.32 13.34 19.80
N GLN A 230 -15.87 14.56 19.84
CA GLN A 230 -16.34 15.30 18.66
C GLN A 230 -15.22 15.64 17.64
N LYS A 231 -13.96 15.58 18.07
CA LYS A 231 -12.79 15.86 17.22
C LYS A 231 -12.19 14.60 16.58
N GLY A 232 -12.77 13.45 16.86
CA GLY A 232 -12.26 12.15 16.44
C GLY A 232 -13.18 11.37 15.53
N GLN A 233 -12.61 10.34 14.93
CA GLN A 233 -13.35 9.34 14.18
C GLN A 233 -13.77 8.23 15.12
N GLU A 234 -15.04 7.84 15.10
CA GLU A 234 -15.56 6.75 15.92
C GLU A 234 -15.05 5.40 15.43
N ALA A 235 -14.56 4.60 16.35
CA ALA A 235 -14.15 3.22 16.16
C ALA A 235 -15.00 2.29 17.01
N GLN A 236 -15.60 1.27 16.39
CA GLN A 236 -16.43 0.29 17.05
C GLN A 236 -15.95 -1.13 16.78
N ALA A 237 -15.91 -1.94 17.81
CA ALA A 237 -15.61 -3.36 17.73
C ALA A 237 -16.42 -4.15 18.75
N THR A 238 -16.63 -5.43 18.46
CA THR A 238 -17.11 -6.42 19.45
C THR A 238 -16.04 -7.44 19.68
N TYR A 239 -15.95 -7.98 20.88
CA TYR A 239 -15.03 -9.06 21.18
C TYR A 239 -15.73 -10.23 21.88
N THR A 240 -15.21 -11.42 21.64
CA THR A 240 -15.58 -12.68 22.29
C THR A 240 -14.35 -13.26 22.94
N CYS A 241 -14.42 -13.58 24.22
CA CYS A 241 -13.36 -14.30 24.91
C CYS A 241 -13.39 -15.76 24.47
N LEU A 242 -12.27 -16.22 23.92
CA LEU A 242 -12.12 -17.60 23.47
C LEU A 242 -11.45 -18.47 24.52
N GLU A 243 -10.38 -17.97 25.12
CA GLU A 243 -9.59 -18.65 26.13
C GLU A 243 -8.95 -17.62 27.06
N THR A 244 -8.87 -17.94 28.34
CA THR A 244 -8.31 -17.06 29.36
C THR A 244 -7.42 -17.85 30.33
N ASN A 245 -6.28 -17.27 30.67
CA ASN A 245 -5.40 -17.75 31.72
C ASN A 245 -5.13 -16.63 32.74
N ALA A 246 -4.25 -16.88 33.73
CA ALA A 246 -3.95 -15.89 34.77
C ALA A 246 -3.40 -14.55 34.30
N HIS A 247 -2.84 -14.49 33.09
CA HIS A 247 -2.09 -13.29 32.60
C HIS A 247 -2.60 -12.74 31.26
N THR A 248 -3.28 -13.58 30.47
CA THR A 248 -3.70 -13.21 29.12
C THR A 248 -5.06 -13.78 28.75
N THR A 249 -5.70 -13.14 27.79
CA THR A 249 -6.95 -13.60 27.18
C THR A 249 -6.84 -13.63 25.68
N LEU A 250 -7.16 -14.77 25.05
CA LEU A 250 -7.33 -14.88 23.62
C LEU A 250 -8.72 -14.37 23.23
N LEU A 251 -8.76 -13.41 22.33
CA LEU A 251 -9.98 -12.75 21.87
C LEU A 251 -10.20 -12.99 20.39
N ARG A 252 -11.47 -13.16 20.00
CA ARG A 252 -11.94 -12.87 18.64
C ARG A 252 -12.54 -11.48 18.64
N ILE A 253 -11.97 -10.59 17.80
CA ILE A 253 -12.41 -9.19 17.71
C ILE A 253 -13.01 -8.96 16.32
N ARG A 254 -14.26 -8.50 16.28
CA ARG A 254 -14.92 -8.06 15.05
C ARG A 254 -14.91 -6.54 14.98
N ILE A 255 -14.25 -6.00 13.95
CA ILE A 255 -14.20 -4.56 13.71
C ILE A 255 -15.37 -4.14 12.83
N HIS A 256 -16.18 -3.20 13.31
CA HIS A 256 -17.36 -2.69 12.61
C HIS A 256 -17.05 -1.42 11.80
N THR A 257 -16.07 -0.62 12.22
CA THR A 257 -15.65 0.61 11.53
C THR A 257 -14.22 0.48 11.03
N GLY A 258 -13.88 1.15 9.94
CA GLY A 258 -12.50 1.30 9.47
C GLY A 258 -12.02 2.71 9.80
N VAL A 259 -11.10 2.83 10.76
CA VAL A 259 -10.43 4.11 11.06
C VAL A 259 -9.09 4.11 10.34
N ARG A 260 -8.84 5.17 9.54
CA ARG A 260 -7.58 5.40 8.81
C ARG A 260 -6.76 6.46 9.49
#